data_8221c16b92929bbe0d2653113d9b186f
#
_entry.id   8221c16b92929bbe0d2653113d9b186f
#
_cell.length_a   1.000
_cell.length_b   1.000
_cell.length_c   1.000
_cell.angle_alpha   90.00
_cell.angle_beta   90.00
_cell.angle_gamma   90.00
#
_symmetry.space_group_name_H-M   'P 1'
#
loop_
_entity.id
_entity.type
_entity.pdbx_description
1 polymer ?
#
loop_
_entity_poly.entity_id
_entity_poly.type
_entity_poly.pdbx_seq_one_letter_code
_entity_poly.pdbx_strand_id
1 'polypeptide(L)'
;MNGRELSRRDFLSILSGAGFAAFAHSISRAWQLEALDNPLANYPNRKWEDVYRDLWRFDESFTFTCAPNDTHNCLLRAFVRSGVIVRIGPTMRYGEAEDLDGRRTTHRWDPRICQKGLALPRRFYGDRRITQCMVREGFKRWYEAGFPRGEDGRPPAEYFQRGRDNWVRMSHEEAATIVAAALRNIAETYSGEKGQKLLTAQGYDPVTVEATQGAGTQVLKFRGGMPLLGITRVFGMYRFANSLALLDAAIRKVPPEKALGGRGFDNYSWHTDLPPGHPMVTGQQTVEFDLSAVEHCKTLIVWGMNWITTKMPDAHWLTEARLKGVRVVVIACEYSATASKGDNVIVVRPGTTPALALGLAHVIVKNKLYDTDYIKQWTDLPLLVRMDTLQRLRARDVFGDPPSQLSNATRVLASGEKAPPPGQQVEMLIPEKLREEWGDSVWWDAEKGAPRPTTRDQVGKFNNINNALLEGSVQVKLRDGTVVTCRPIFDLIREYLLHFDPKTVEKITWAPAEAVETLARHIAAE
;
A
#
# COMPACT_ATOMS: atom_id res chain seq x y z
N MET A 1 15.36 48.01 -24.65
CA MET A 1 16.37 47.08 -25.14
C MET A 1 15.69 45.74 -25.27
N ASN A 2 15.53 45.26 -26.52
CA ASN A 2 14.75 44.09 -26.84
C ASN A 2 15.44 42.84 -26.31
N GLY A 3 14.76 42.10 -25.44
CA GLY A 3 15.19 40.78 -24.98
C GLY A 3 15.16 39.79 -26.14
N ARG A 4 16.32 39.44 -26.66
CA ARG A 4 16.48 38.28 -27.52
C ARG A 4 16.45 37.03 -26.66
N GLU A 5 15.47 36.16 -26.84
CA GLU A 5 15.49 34.79 -26.33
C GLU A 5 16.70 34.06 -26.93
N LEU A 6 17.61 33.67 -26.07
CA LEU A 6 18.76 32.84 -26.46
C LEU A 6 18.28 31.43 -26.78
N SER A 7 18.49 30.98 -28.01
CA SER A 7 18.22 29.60 -28.36
C SER A 7 19.17 28.64 -27.64
N ARG A 8 18.76 27.39 -27.49
CA ARG A 8 19.59 26.31 -26.90
C ARG A 8 20.96 26.18 -27.60
N ARG A 9 21.04 26.56 -28.87
CA ARG A 9 22.25 26.56 -29.70
C ARG A 9 23.16 27.74 -29.36
N ASP A 10 22.59 28.89 -29.08
CA ASP A 10 23.35 30.10 -28.65
C ASP A 10 23.93 29.89 -27.26
N PHE A 11 23.20 29.24 -26.35
CA PHE A 11 23.69 28.86 -25.04
C PHE A 11 24.89 27.90 -25.13
N LEU A 12 24.82 26.91 -26.00
CA LEU A 12 25.92 25.94 -26.20
C LEU A 12 27.12 26.57 -26.92
N SER A 13 26.93 27.56 -27.81
CA SER A 13 28.04 28.27 -28.46
C SER A 13 28.72 29.28 -27.51
N ILE A 14 28.00 29.85 -26.57
CA ILE A 14 28.58 30.69 -25.50
C ILE A 14 29.41 29.84 -24.52
N LEU A 15 28.99 28.60 -24.25
CA LEU A 15 29.77 27.66 -23.44
C LEU A 15 31.03 27.14 -24.12
N SER A 16 31.09 27.15 -25.46
CA SER A 16 32.20 26.53 -26.20
C SER A 16 33.38 27.46 -26.54
N GLY A 17 33.31 28.74 -26.26
CA GLY A 17 34.39 29.65 -26.64
C GLY A 17 34.73 30.71 -25.60
N ALA A 18 34.09 31.88 -25.70
CA ALA A 18 34.45 33.05 -24.90
C ALA A 18 33.94 32.98 -23.45
N GLY A 19 32.80 32.27 -23.20
CA GLY A 19 32.22 32.17 -21.87
C GLY A 19 33.04 31.29 -20.92
N PHE A 20 33.65 30.22 -21.42
CA PHE A 20 34.50 29.37 -20.58
C PHE A 20 35.83 30.07 -20.23
N ALA A 21 36.40 30.86 -21.16
CA ALA A 21 37.62 31.65 -20.90
C ALA A 21 37.35 32.77 -19.90
N ALA A 22 36.22 33.47 -19.99
CA ALA A 22 35.82 34.49 -19.04
C ALA A 22 35.48 33.92 -17.65
N PHE A 23 34.86 32.75 -17.60
CA PHE A 23 34.55 32.02 -16.37
C PHE A 23 35.83 31.47 -15.74
N ALA A 24 36.70 30.85 -16.52
CA ALA A 24 38.01 30.36 -16.03
C ALA A 24 38.91 31.51 -15.58
N HIS A 25 38.85 32.67 -16.24
CA HIS A 25 39.60 33.85 -15.87
C HIS A 25 39.07 34.51 -14.58
N SER A 26 37.75 34.51 -14.38
CA SER A 26 37.18 35.00 -13.12
C SER A 26 37.43 34.06 -11.95
N ILE A 27 37.47 32.75 -12.19
CA ILE A 27 37.87 31.73 -11.19
C ILE A 27 39.40 31.89 -10.87
N SER A 28 40.25 32.03 -11.87
CA SER A 28 41.71 32.16 -11.64
C SER A 28 42.06 33.43 -10.84
N ARG A 29 41.31 34.51 -11.02
CA ARG A 29 41.45 35.69 -10.19
C ARG A 29 40.91 35.52 -8.75
N ALA A 30 39.89 34.70 -8.56
CA ALA A 30 39.36 34.40 -7.23
C ALA A 30 40.35 33.52 -6.39
N TRP A 31 41.29 32.82 -7.05
CA TRP A 31 42.27 31.95 -6.40
C TRP A 31 43.62 32.66 -6.12
N GLN A 32 43.80 33.92 -6.54
CA GLN A 32 44.92 34.73 -6.09
C GLN A 32 44.58 35.39 -4.75
N LEU A 33 44.45 34.55 -3.72
CA LEU A 33 44.31 35.03 -2.35
C LEU A 33 45.69 35.41 -1.84
N GLU A 34 45.98 36.70 -1.71
CA GLU A 34 47.09 37.17 -0.91
C GLU A 34 46.83 36.77 0.56
N ALA A 35 47.89 36.30 1.23
CA ALA A 35 47.80 36.02 2.66
C ALA A 35 47.53 37.34 3.39
N LEU A 36 46.37 37.43 4.03
CA LEU A 36 45.93 38.59 4.80
C LEU A 36 46.22 38.33 6.28
N ASP A 37 46.82 39.31 6.95
CA ASP A 37 47.07 39.28 8.40
C ASP A 37 45.77 39.13 9.21
N ASN A 38 44.69 39.66 8.69
CA ASN A 38 43.35 39.42 9.22
C ASN A 38 42.38 39.21 8.05
N PRO A 39 42.07 37.93 7.74
CA PRO A 39 41.15 37.61 6.66
C PRO A 39 39.74 38.22 6.79
N LEU A 40 39.34 38.56 8.00
CA LEU A 40 38.01 39.15 8.27
C LEU A 40 38.00 40.67 8.13
N ALA A 41 39.14 41.36 8.39
CA ALA A 41 39.25 42.80 8.26
C ALA A 41 39.38 43.28 6.81
N ASN A 42 40.06 42.48 5.97
CA ASN A 42 40.27 42.75 4.56
C ASN A 42 39.56 41.68 3.67
N TYR A 43 38.30 41.58 3.78
CA TYR A 43 37.46 40.75 2.90
C TYR A 43 36.97 41.56 1.68
N PRO A 44 37.88 42.15 0.88
CA PRO A 44 37.50 43.16 -0.11
C PRO A 44 36.87 42.57 -1.36
N ASN A 45 37.00 41.27 -1.54
CA ASN A 45 36.56 40.63 -2.76
C ASN A 45 35.69 39.39 -2.47
N ARG A 46 34.41 39.65 -2.25
CA ARG A 46 33.40 38.62 -2.04
C ARG A 46 32.87 38.02 -3.37
N LYS A 47 33.63 38.11 -4.46
CA LYS A 47 33.21 37.55 -5.76
C LYS A 47 32.84 36.08 -5.73
N TRP A 48 33.44 35.30 -4.84
CA TRP A 48 33.05 33.93 -4.63
C TRP A 48 31.63 33.83 -4.05
N GLU A 49 31.20 34.76 -3.22
CA GLU A 49 29.81 34.81 -2.73
C GLU A 49 28.85 35.15 -3.86
N ASP A 50 29.23 36.03 -4.78
CA ASP A 50 28.41 36.36 -5.94
C ASP A 50 28.24 35.15 -6.85
N VAL A 51 29.33 34.39 -7.09
CA VAL A 51 29.26 33.10 -7.82
C VAL A 51 28.38 32.10 -7.09
N TYR A 52 28.55 31.97 -5.77
CA TYR A 52 27.73 31.09 -4.97
C TYR A 52 26.27 31.52 -4.97
N ARG A 53 25.97 32.80 -4.80
CA ARG A 53 24.60 33.33 -4.86
C ARG A 53 23.99 33.15 -6.25
N ASP A 54 24.78 33.30 -7.31
CA ASP A 54 24.31 33.10 -8.69
C ASP A 54 23.87 31.68 -8.94
N LEU A 55 24.51 30.68 -8.34
CA LEU A 55 24.08 29.27 -8.38
C LEU A 55 22.67 29.05 -7.77
N TRP A 56 22.25 29.96 -6.88
CA TRP A 56 20.95 29.88 -6.21
C TRP A 56 19.88 30.76 -6.87
N ARG A 57 20.21 31.56 -7.87
CA ARG A 57 19.24 32.37 -8.61
C ARG A 57 18.30 31.48 -9.39
N PHE A 58 17.05 31.88 -9.43
CA PHE A 58 16.01 31.25 -10.21
C PHE A 58 15.04 32.33 -10.72
N ASP A 59 14.43 32.05 -11.87
CA ASP A 59 13.49 32.98 -12.51
C ASP A 59 12.07 32.69 -12.01
N GLU A 60 11.76 31.43 -11.81
CA GLU A 60 10.46 30.96 -11.34
C GLU A 60 10.58 29.72 -10.44
N SER A 61 9.50 29.38 -9.76
CA SER A 61 9.42 28.17 -8.98
C SER A 61 8.01 27.64 -8.93
N PHE A 62 7.86 26.33 -8.87
CA PHE A 62 6.57 25.68 -8.72
C PHE A 62 6.65 24.51 -7.72
N THR A 63 5.49 24.17 -7.16
CA THR A 63 5.36 23.04 -6.24
C THR A 63 4.86 21.82 -6.98
N PHE A 64 5.40 20.64 -6.66
CA PHE A 64 4.99 19.36 -7.22
C PHE A 64 5.13 18.24 -6.19
N THR A 65 4.43 17.12 -6.43
CA THR A 65 4.50 15.94 -5.58
C THR A 65 5.62 15.02 -6.04
N CYS A 66 6.45 14.58 -5.09
CA CYS A 66 7.53 13.63 -5.33
C CYS A 66 6.99 12.20 -5.47
N ALA A 67 7.26 11.56 -6.61
CA ALA A 67 6.87 10.19 -6.86
C ALA A 67 7.93 9.11 -6.56
N PRO A 68 9.24 9.38 -6.54
CA PRO A 68 10.26 8.34 -6.35
C PRO A 68 10.20 7.56 -5.05
N ASN A 69 9.60 8.12 -4.02
CA ASN A 69 9.35 7.43 -2.75
C ASN A 69 7.85 7.46 -2.49
N ASP A 70 7.15 6.57 -3.13
CA ASP A 70 5.73 6.54 -3.43
C ASP A 70 4.78 6.67 -2.23
N THR A 71 5.24 6.38 -1.04
CA THR A 71 4.38 6.37 0.15
C THR A 71 4.30 7.70 0.89
N HIS A 72 5.14 8.67 0.57
CA HIS A 72 5.21 9.92 1.35
C HIS A 72 4.51 11.10 0.69
N ASN A 73 4.32 11.06 -0.64
CA ASN A 73 3.74 12.18 -1.40
C ASN A 73 4.32 13.54 -1.03
N CYS A 74 5.65 13.60 -0.79
CA CYS A 74 6.32 14.82 -0.35
C CYS A 74 6.08 15.95 -1.34
N LEU A 75 5.63 17.09 -0.84
CA LEU A 75 5.55 18.31 -1.63
C LEU A 75 6.92 18.94 -1.75
N LEU A 76 7.42 19.02 -2.96
CA LEU A 76 8.70 19.61 -3.31
C LEU A 76 8.51 20.93 -4.05
N ARG A 77 9.48 21.81 -3.94
CA ARG A 77 9.56 23.03 -4.72
C ARG A 77 10.70 22.93 -5.72
N ALA A 78 10.37 23.03 -7.00
CA ALA A 78 11.33 23.15 -8.07
C ALA A 78 11.68 24.63 -8.29
N PHE A 79 12.97 24.90 -8.44
CA PHE A 79 13.49 26.20 -8.78
C PHE A 79 14.02 26.15 -10.22
N VAL A 80 13.50 27.02 -11.06
CA VAL A 80 13.74 27.01 -12.51
C VAL A 80 14.56 28.23 -12.88
N ARG A 81 15.54 28.04 -13.75
CA ARG A 81 16.30 29.11 -14.36
C ARG A 81 16.39 28.85 -15.86
N SER A 82 15.96 29.81 -16.66
CA SER A 82 15.95 29.70 -18.12
C SER A 82 15.28 28.39 -18.62
N GLY A 83 14.15 28.03 -18.01
CA GLY A 83 13.39 26.83 -18.36
C GLY A 83 13.99 25.50 -17.87
N VAL A 84 15.05 25.52 -17.07
CA VAL A 84 15.72 24.32 -16.53
C VAL A 84 15.56 24.29 -15.01
N ILE A 85 15.16 23.14 -14.47
CA ILE A 85 15.13 22.94 -13.02
C ILE A 85 16.57 22.81 -12.53
N VAL A 86 17.04 23.85 -11.84
CA VAL A 86 18.42 23.93 -11.33
C VAL A 86 18.54 23.37 -9.93
N ARG A 87 17.45 23.37 -9.16
CA ARG A 87 17.44 22.91 -7.78
C ARG A 87 16.04 22.45 -7.37
N ILE A 88 16.00 21.50 -6.45
CA ILE A 88 14.79 21.09 -5.74
C ILE A 88 15.01 21.28 -4.24
N GLY A 89 13.99 21.75 -3.56
CA GLY A 89 13.96 21.93 -2.12
C GLY A 89 12.62 21.52 -1.52
N PRO A 90 12.48 21.52 -0.21
CA PRO A 90 11.19 21.33 0.45
C PRO A 90 10.27 22.53 0.19
N THR A 91 8.95 22.31 0.24
CA THR A 91 7.99 23.39 0.39
C THR A 91 7.72 23.63 1.87
N MET A 92 7.69 24.88 2.30
CA MET A 92 7.44 25.24 3.70
C MET A 92 5.94 25.40 4.03
N ARG A 93 5.05 24.85 3.19
CA ARG A 93 3.60 25.07 3.32
C ARG A 93 2.84 24.03 4.13
N TYR A 94 3.49 22.98 4.60
CA TYR A 94 2.83 21.92 5.37
C TYR A 94 2.26 22.39 6.73
N GLY A 95 2.79 23.44 7.31
CA GLY A 95 2.32 23.96 8.60
C GLY A 95 1.00 24.74 8.56
N GLU A 96 0.39 24.84 7.39
CA GLU A 96 -0.87 25.56 7.19
C GLU A 96 -2.09 24.64 7.10
N ALA A 97 -1.90 23.31 7.20
CA ALA A 97 -3.02 22.37 7.17
C ALA A 97 -3.74 22.36 8.53
N GLU A 98 -5.04 22.51 8.48
CA GLU A 98 -5.93 22.39 9.64
C GLU A 98 -6.70 21.08 9.54
N ASP A 99 -6.96 20.43 10.68
CA ASP A 99 -7.87 19.31 10.74
C ASP A 99 -9.33 19.75 10.63
N LEU A 100 -10.26 18.80 10.63
CA LEU A 100 -11.70 19.09 10.52
C LEU A 100 -12.25 19.93 11.69
N ASP A 101 -11.53 20.00 12.79
CA ASP A 101 -11.89 20.78 13.98
C ASP A 101 -11.24 22.18 13.96
N GLY A 102 -10.53 22.53 12.89
CA GLY A 102 -9.81 23.80 12.76
C GLY A 102 -8.53 23.85 13.60
N ARG A 103 -8.03 22.72 14.08
CA ARG A 103 -6.78 22.64 14.81
C ARG A 103 -5.64 22.49 13.80
N ARG A 104 -4.57 23.25 14.00
CA ARG A 104 -3.38 23.05 13.19
C ARG A 104 -2.81 21.66 13.43
N THR A 105 -2.76 20.87 12.37
CA THR A 105 -2.05 19.60 12.37
C THR A 105 -0.57 19.89 12.64
N THR A 106 -0.12 19.46 13.72
CA THR A 106 1.22 19.47 14.32
C THR A 106 2.26 20.44 13.72
N HIS A 107 2.80 21.32 14.55
CA HIS A 107 4.02 22.10 14.31
C HIS A 107 5.26 21.25 13.96
N ARG A 108 5.16 19.94 14.00
CA ARG A 108 6.26 19.00 13.82
C ARG A 108 6.30 18.37 12.44
N TRP A 109 5.31 18.63 11.61
CA TRP A 109 5.35 18.16 10.24
C TRP A 109 6.29 19.02 9.41
N ASP A 110 7.56 18.93 9.77
CA ASP A 110 8.63 19.50 8.98
C ASP A 110 8.65 18.85 7.61
N PRO A 111 8.58 19.63 6.54
CA PRO A 111 8.65 19.10 5.18
C PRO A 111 10.07 18.64 4.89
N ARG A 112 10.46 17.53 5.49
CA ARG A 112 11.76 16.91 5.24
C ARG A 112 11.68 16.14 3.94
N ILE A 113 12.63 16.42 3.07
CA ILE A 113 12.78 15.71 1.81
C ILE A 113 14.00 14.79 1.87
N CYS A 114 13.89 13.66 1.21
CA CYS A 114 15.01 12.72 1.15
C CYS A 114 15.90 12.98 -0.07
N GLN A 115 17.05 12.30 -0.08
CA GLN A 115 18.02 12.39 -1.17
C GLN A 115 17.43 12.04 -2.54
N LYS A 116 16.42 11.17 -2.61
CA LYS A 116 15.75 10.82 -3.87
C LYS A 116 15.06 12.04 -4.49
N GLY A 117 14.34 12.83 -3.69
CA GLY A 117 13.72 14.08 -4.15
C GLY A 117 14.75 15.12 -4.57
N LEU A 118 15.82 15.30 -3.78
CA LEU A 118 16.91 16.22 -4.12
C LEU A 118 17.63 15.82 -5.42
N ALA A 119 17.75 14.54 -5.72
CA ALA A 119 18.43 14.03 -6.90
C ALA A 119 17.60 14.09 -8.20
N LEU A 120 16.33 14.52 -8.15
CA LEU A 120 15.46 14.55 -9.33
C LEU A 120 16.01 15.34 -10.53
N PRO A 121 16.72 16.48 -10.37
CA PRO A 121 17.32 17.17 -11.52
C PRO A 121 18.30 16.26 -12.30
N ARG A 122 19.11 15.47 -11.59
CA ARG A 122 20.02 14.50 -12.23
C ARG A 122 19.25 13.40 -12.96
N ARG A 123 18.08 13.01 -12.47
CA ARG A 123 17.19 12.03 -13.12
C ARG A 123 16.52 12.64 -14.34
N PHE A 124 16.08 13.89 -14.27
CA PHE A 124 15.40 14.56 -15.39
C PHE A 124 16.34 14.84 -16.56
N TYR A 125 17.57 15.25 -16.28
CA TYR A 125 18.53 15.69 -17.30
C TYR A 125 19.69 14.72 -17.49
N GLY A 126 19.67 13.55 -16.83
CA GLY A 126 20.71 12.53 -16.97
C GLY A 126 20.70 11.87 -18.35
N ASP A 127 21.86 11.47 -18.80
CA ASP A 127 22.10 10.78 -20.08
C ASP A 127 21.40 9.42 -20.19
N ARG A 128 21.08 8.81 -19.05
CA ARG A 128 20.33 7.53 -18.98
C ARG A 128 18.82 7.70 -19.06
N ARG A 129 18.31 8.93 -19.14
CA ARG A 129 16.88 9.15 -19.26
C ARG A 129 16.37 8.61 -20.59
N ILE A 130 15.32 7.81 -20.53
CA ILE A 130 14.58 7.40 -21.74
C ILE A 130 13.77 8.60 -22.21
N THR A 131 14.13 9.12 -23.39
CA THR A 131 13.51 10.31 -23.99
C THR A 131 12.53 9.97 -25.11
N GLN A 132 12.50 8.72 -25.54
CA GLN A 132 11.61 8.22 -26.61
C GLN A 132 10.97 6.91 -26.15
N CYS A 133 9.76 6.65 -26.62
CA CYS A 133 9.16 5.35 -26.46
C CYS A 133 9.96 4.29 -27.20
N MET A 134 9.96 3.09 -26.67
CA MET A 134 10.65 1.95 -27.26
C MET A 134 9.68 0.77 -27.31
N VAL A 135 9.54 0.17 -28.47
CA VAL A 135 8.71 -1.00 -28.71
C VAL A 135 9.61 -2.14 -29.21
N ARG A 136 9.31 -3.37 -28.82
CA ARG A 136 10.03 -4.53 -29.35
C ARG A 136 9.82 -4.66 -30.85
N GLU A 137 10.87 -4.93 -31.58
CA GLU A 137 10.83 -5.05 -33.05
C GLU A 137 9.85 -6.13 -33.48
N GLY A 138 9.84 -7.29 -32.84
CA GLY A 138 8.89 -8.36 -33.15
C GLY A 138 7.44 -7.93 -32.92
N PHE A 139 7.16 -7.19 -31.82
CA PHE A 139 5.83 -6.68 -31.55
C PHE A 139 5.39 -5.64 -32.60
N LYS A 140 6.30 -4.78 -33.04
CA LYS A 140 6.04 -3.84 -34.14
C LYS A 140 5.73 -4.58 -35.44
N ARG A 141 6.53 -5.59 -35.82
CA ARG A 141 6.28 -6.43 -37.00
C ARG A 141 4.94 -7.17 -36.93
N TRP A 142 4.55 -7.64 -35.72
CA TRP A 142 3.25 -8.27 -35.49
C TRP A 142 2.09 -7.31 -35.77
N TYR A 143 2.21 -6.07 -35.33
CA TYR A 143 1.27 -4.99 -35.64
C TYR A 143 1.22 -4.71 -37.17
N GLU A 144 2.37 -4.53 -37.82
CA GLU A 144 2.48 -4.24 -39.25
C GLU A 144 1.93 -5.37 -40.13
N ALA A 145 2.03 -6.61 -39.66
CA ALA A 145 1.47 -7.79 -40.32
C ALA A 145 -0.05 -7.96 -40.07
N GLY A 146 -0.71 -7.03 -39.37
CA GLY A 146 -2.14 -7.10 -39.08
C GLY A 146 -2.53 -8.11 -37.99
N PHE A 147 -1.64 -8.36 -37.05
CA PHE A 147 -1.86 -9.23 -35.90
C PHE A 147 -2.12 -10.72 -36.25
N PRO A 148 -1.29 -11.39 -37.05
CA PRO A 148 -1.50 -12.79 -37.41
C PRO A 148 -1.57 -13.68 -36.15
N ARG A 149 -2.48 -14.68 -36.21
CA ARG A 149 -2.70 -15.65 -35.15
C ARG A 149 -2.84 -17.05 -35.72
N GLY A 150 -2.43 -18.05 -34.97
CA GLY A 150 -2.71 -19.44 -35.26
C GLY A 150 -4.17 -19.81 -35.02
N GLU A 151 -4.54 -21.04 -35.34
CA GLU A 151 -5.89 -21.58 -35.11
C GLU A 151 -6.28 -21.59 -33.64
N ASP A 152 -5.30 -21.71 -32.75
CA ASP A 152 -5.45 -21.63 -31.30
C ASP A 152 -5.62 -20.18 -30.78
N GLY A 153 -5.60 -19.18 -31.65
CA GLY A 153 -5.71 -17.76 -31.32
C GLY A 153 -4.42 -17.12 -30.80
N ARG A 154 -3.33 -17.87 -30.66
CA ARG A 154 -2.04 -17.34 -30.20
C ARG A 154 -1.28 -16.68 -31.35
N PRO A 155 -0.55 -15.61 -31.09
CA PRO A 155 0.34 -15.05 -32.08
C PRO A 155 1.54 -15.99 -32.31
N PRO A 156 2.10 -16.02 -33.53
CA PRO A 156 3.31 -16.79 -33.83
C PRO A 156 4.48 -16.38 -32.92
N ALA A 157 5.22 -17.38 -32.43
CA ALA A 157 6.32 -17.16 -31.47
C ALA A 157 7.47 -16.30 -32.03
N GLU A 158 7.61 -16.22 -33.34
CA GLU A 158 8.63 -15.40 -34.01
C GLU A 158 8.51 -13.90 -33.75
N TYR A 159 7.31 -13.43 -33.39
CA TYR A 159 7.06 -12.05 -33.01
C TYR A 159 7.31 -11.75 -31.51
N PHE A 160 7.51 -12.77 -30.68
CA PHE A 160 7.56 -12.62 -29.23
C PHE A 160 8.82 -13.23 -28.60
N GLN A 161 9.97 -12.85 -29.12
CA GLN A 161 11.27 -13.35 -28.66
C GLN A 161 11.83 -12.51 -27.52
N ARG A 162 11.13 -12.49 -26.39
CA ARG A 162 11.53 -11.72 -25.21
C ARG A 162 12.95 -12.08 -24.76
N GLY A 163 13.79 -11.04 -24.60
CA GLY A 163 15.19 -11.18 -24.21
C GLY A 163 16.17 -11.40 -25.38
N ARG A 164 15.67 -11.66 -26.59
CA ARG A 164 16.48 -11.84 -27.81
C ARG A 164 16.12 -10.85 -28.90
N ASP A 165 15.05 -10.10 -28.71
CA ASP A 165 14.49 -9.14 -29.67
C ASP A 165 15.10 -7.75 -29.45
N ASN A 166 15.18 -6.96 -30.51
CA ASN A 166 15.66 -5.59 -30.49
C ASN A 166 14.58 -4.62 -30.02
N TRP A 167 15.01 -3.40 -29.70
CA TRP A 167 14.15 -2.29 -29.36
C TRP A 167 14.15 -1.24 -30.45
N VAL A 168 12.98 -0.86 -30.93
CA VAL A 168 12.78 0.21 -31.91
C VAL A 168 12.30 1.47 -31.18
N ARG A 169 13.00 2.57 -31.39
CA ARG A 169 12.61 3.89 -30.88
C ARG A 169 11.54 4.49 -31.77
N MET A 170 10.55 5.13 -31.15
CA MET A 170 9.46 5.79 -31.87
C MET A 170 8.88 6.94 -31.06
N SER A 171 8.01 7.74 -31.65
CA SER A 171 7.25 8.76 -30.96
C SER A 171 6.26 8.16 -29.95
N HIS A 172 5.83 8.95 -29.00
CA HIS A 172 4.80 8.53 -28.04
C HIS A 172 3.48 8.21 -28.75
N GLU A 173 3.12 8.98 -29.76
CA GLU A 173 1.88 8.80 -30.51
C GLU A 173 1.88 7.48 -31.32
N GLU A 174 2.99 7.18 -32.00
CA GLU A 174 3.15 5.89 -32.69
C GLU A 174 3.07 4.71 -31.72
N ALA A 175 3.78 4.79 -30.58
CA ALA A 175 3.75 3.73 -29.58
C ALA A 175 2.33 3.54 -29.00
N ALA A 176 1.63 4.63 -28.68
CA ALA A 176 0.27 4.58 -28.17
C ALA A 176 -0.70 3.98 -29.20
N THR A 177 -0.54 4.33 -30.47
CA THR A 177 -1.34 3.77 -31.58
C THR A 177 -1.16 2.26 -31.71
N ILE A 178 0.09 1.78 -31.69
CA ILE A 178 0.39 0.33 -31.75
C ILE A 178 -0.23 -0.39 -30.55
N VAL A 179 -0.08 0.15 -29.33
CA VAL A 179 -0.62 -0.46 -28.12
C VAL A 179 -2.15 -0.49 -28.17
N ALA A 180 -2.79 0.62 -28.53
CA ALA A 180 -4.25 0.69 -28.63
C ALA A 180 -4.81 -0.31 -29.66
N ALA A 181 -4.16 -0.42 -30.84
CA ALA A 181 -4.53 -1.39 -31.86
C ALA A 181 -4.39 -2.83 -31.38
N ALA A 182 -3.31 -3.14 -30.65
CA ALA A 182 -3.10 -4.46 -30.08
C ALA A 182 -4.15 -4.81 -29.01
N LEU A 183 -4.48 -3.87 -28.11
CA LEU A 183 -5.52 -4.07 -27.09
C LEU A 183 -6.89 -4.32 -27.75
N ARG A 184 -7.21 -3.53 -28.77
CA ARG A 184 -8.44 -3.73 -29.55
C ARG A 184 -8.45 -5.12 -30.23
N ASN A 185 -7.37 -5.51 -30.88
CA ASN A 185 -7.26 -6.82 -31.51
C ASN A 185 -7.46 -7.97 -30.51
N ILE A 186 -6.87 -7.87 -29.31
CA ILE A 186 -7.06 -8.86 -28.24
C ILE A 186 -8.53 -8.91 -27.84
N ALA A 187 -9.16 -7.76 -27.58
CA ALA A 187 -10.56 -7.68 -27.20
C ALA A 187 -11.48 -8.32 -28.27
N GLU A 188 -11.26 -8.00 -29.56
CA GLU A 188 -12.03 -8.57 -30.67
C GLU A 188 -11.81 -10.08 -30.82
N THR A 189 -10.57 -10.57 -30.70
CA THR A 189 -10.23 -11.98 -30.85
C THR A 189 -10.93 -12.86 -29.83
N TYR A 190 -11.01 -12.39 -28.58
CA TYR A 190 -11.52 -13.18 -27.46
C TYR A 190 -12.96 -12.84 -27.07
N SER A 191 -13.69 -12.11 -27.91
CA SER A 191 -15.10 -11.79 -27.68
C SER A 191 -16.04 -12.84 -28.26
N GLY A 192 -17.21 -12.99 -27.61
CA GLY A 192 -18.29 -13.88 -28.02
C GLY A 192 -17.94 -15.38 -27.89
N GLU A 193 -18.77 -16.23 -28.50
CA GLU A 193 -18.59 -17.69 -28.43
C GLU A 193 -17.26 -18.16 -29.01
N LYS A 194 -16.82 -17.55 -30.10
CA LYS A 194 -15.52 -17.86 -30.71
C LYS A 194 -14.38 -17.58 -29.74
N GLY A 195 -14.42 -16.47 -29.04
CA GLY A 195 -13.44 -16.10 -28.03
C GLY A 195 -13.43 -17.08 -26.86
N GLN A 196 -14.59 -17.49 -26.38
CA GLN A 196 -14.71 -18.49 -25.31
C GLN A 196 -14.12 -19.84 -25.72
N LYS A 197 -14.39 -20.31 -26.94
CA LYS A 197 -13.81 -21.54 -27.49
C LYS A 197 -12.28 -21.48 -27.54
N LEU A 198 -11.72 -20.36 -28.01
CA LEU A 198 -10.28 -20.15 -28.04
C LEU A 198 -9.65 -20.18 -26.64
N LEU A 199 -10.26 -19.50 -25.66
CA LEU A 199 -9.77 -19.50 -24.29
C LEU A 199 -9.78 -20.90 -23.67
N THR A 200 -10.86 -21.66 -23.85
CA THR A 200 -10.97 -23.04 -23.39
C THR A 200 -9.93 -23.93 -24.06
N ALA A 201 -9.73 -23.79 -25.37
CA ALA A 201 -8.70 -24.54 -26.11
C ALA A 201 -7.26 -24.19 -25.66
N GLN A 202 -7.06 -22.99 -25.15
CA GLN A 202 -5.79 -22.55 -24.55
C GLN A 202 -5.58 -23.03 -23.11
N GLY A 203 -6.53 -23.77 -22.54
CA GLY A 203 -6.46 -24.34 -21.19
C GLY A 203 -6.95 -23.43 -20.07
N TYR A 204 -7.73 -22.38 -20.38
CA TYR A 204 -8.41 -21.62 -19.35
C TYR A 204 -9.59 -22.41 -18.76
N ASP A 205 -9.78 -22.29 -17.46
CA ASP A 205 -10.89 -22.94 -16.76
C ASP A 205 -12.25 -22.50 -17.32
N PRO A 206 -13.13 -23.44 -17.70
CA PRO A 206 -14.43 -23.12 -18.29
C PRO A 206 -15.31 -22.23 -17.40
N VAL A 207 -15.28 -22.41 -16.07
CA VAL A 207 -16.06 -21.59 -15.13
C VAL A 207 -15.56 -20.13 -15.16
N THR A 208 -14.25 -19.95 -15.21
CA THR A 208 -13.66 -18.62 -15.34
C THR A 208 -13.98 -18.00 -16.71
N VAL A 209 -14.00 -18.80 -17.78
CA VAL A 209 -14.36 -18.33 -19.12
C VAL A 209 -15.82 -17.92 -19.19
N GLU A 210 -16.72 -18.69 -18.60
CA GLU A 210 -18.15 -18.38 -18.51
C GLU A 210 -18.40 -17.07 -17.75
N ALA A 211 -17.68 -16.87 -16.63
CA ALA A 211 -17.76 -15.65 -15.83
C ALA A 211 -17.34 -14.38 -16.62
N THR A 212 -16.64 -14.50 -17.73
CA THR A 212 -16.31 -13.36 -18.62
C THR A 212 -17.51 -12.88 -19.45
N GLN A 213 -18.61 -13.62 -19.47
CA GLN A 213 -19.81 -13.31 -20.28
C GLN A 213 -19.51 -13.05 -21.77
N GLY A 214 -18.43 -13.61 -22.30
CA GLY A 214 -17.98 -13.39 -23.67
C GLY A 214 -17.33 -12.04 -23.94
N ALA A 215 -16.95 -11.28 -22.92
CA ALA A 215 -16.23 -10.02 -23.06
C ALA A 215 -14.73 -10.27 -23.22
N GLY A 216 -14.21 -10.11 -24.43
CA GLY A 216 -12.78 -10.28 -24.72
C GLY A 216 -11.87 -9.30 -23.97
N THR A 217 -12.38 -8.14 -23.54
CA THR A 217 -11.67 -7.20 -22.68
C THR A 217 -11.30 -7.79 -21.31
N GLN A 218 -12.00 -8.82 -20.84
CA GLN A 218 -11.70 -9.53 -19.60
C GLN A 218 -10.39 -10.34 -19.66
N VAL A 219 -9.84 -10.58 -20.85
CA VAL A 219 -8.49 -11.15 -21.02
C VAL A 219 -7.41 -10.15 -20.63
N LEU A 220 -7.71 -8.86 -20.72
CA LEU A 220 -6.79 -7.79 -20.39
C LEU A 220 -6.72 -7.61 -18.87
N LYS A 221 -5.54 -7.88 -18.30
CA LYS A 221 -5.25 -7.66 -16.88
C LYS A 221 -4.27 -6.50 -16.76
N PHE A 222 -4.64 -5.53 -15.96
CA PHE A 222 -3.71 -4.48 -15.56
C PHE A 222 -3.55 -4.48 -14.05
N ARG A 223 -2.33 -4.22 -13.63
CA ARG A 223 -1.97 -4.23 -12.22
C ARG A 223 -1.60 -2.83 -11.80
N GLY A 224 -2.17 -2.40 -10.70
CA GLY A 224 -1.72 -1.24 -9.97
C GLY A 224 -0.46 -1.55 -9.19
N GLY A 225 0.07 -0.55 -8.56
CA GLY A 225 1.19 -0.64 -7.64
C GLY A 225 1.23 0.64 -6.82
N MET A 226 2.00 0.65 -5.74
CA MET A 226 2.12 1.83 -4.89
C MET A 226 2.65 3.08 -5.60
N PRO A 227 3.57 2.99 -6.58
CA PRO A 227 3.97 4.17 -7.32
C PRO A 227 2.75 4.89 -7.87
N LEU A 228 2.67 6.18 -7.64
CA LEU A 228 1.54 7.00 -8.02
C LEU A 228 0.25 6.72 -7.23
N LEU A 229 0.35 6.54 -5.93
CA LEU A 229 -0.82 6.48 -5.03
C LEU A 229 -1.71 7.74 -5.10
N GLY A 230 -1.27 8.77 -5.81
CA GLY A 230 -2.03 9.99 -6.01
C GLY A 230 -3.23 9.82 -6.96
N ILE A 231 -4.01 10.86 -7.00
CA ILE A 231 -5.18 11.08 -7.86
C ILE A 231 -4.94 10.62 -9.32
N THR A 232 -3.76 10.90 -9.87
CA THR A 232 -3.43 10.59 -11.26
C THR A 232 -3.48 9.09 -11.56
N ARG A 233 -3.02 8.23 -10.65
CA ARG A 233 -3.11 6.78 -10.80
C ARG A 233 -4.56 6.32 -10.80
N VAL A 234 -5.30 6.73 -9.79
CA VAL A 234 -6.69 6.30 -9.60
C VAL A 234 -7.53 6.74 -10.80
N PHE A 235 -7.51 8.01 -11.15
CA PHE A 235 -8.28 8.50 -12.28
C PHE A 235 -7.79 7.96 -13.62
N GLY A 236 -6.48 7.82 -13.82
CA GLY A 236 -5.92 7.24 -15.04
C GLY A 236 -6.34 5.78 -15.22
N MET A 237 -6.29 4.97 -14.16
CA MET A 237 -6.72 3.58 -14.20
C MET A 237 -8.22 3.44 -14.44
N TYR A 238 -9.03 4.20 -13.74
CA TYR A 238 -10.49 4.15 -13.95
C TYR A 238 -10.88 4.63 -15.35
N ARG A 239 -10.27 5.71 -15.84
CA ARG A 239 -10.51 6.18 -17.21
C ARG A 239 -10.15 5.09 -18.23
N PHE A 240 -9.01 4.44 -18.06
CA PHE A 240 -8.60 3.35 -18.94
C PHE A 240 -9.55 2.15 -18.86
N ALA A 241 -9.94 1.72 -17.66
CA ALA A 241 -10.90 0.64 -17.47
C ALA A 241 -12.26 0.96 -18.09
N ASN A 242 -12.75 2.18 -17.90
CA ASN A 242 -13.99 2.64 -18.54
C ASN A 242 -13.89 2.69 -20.07
N SER A 243 -12.74 3.08 -20.62
CA SER A 243 -12.51 3.03 -22.06
C SER A 243 -12.56 1.59 -22.60
N LEU A 244 -12.04 0.61 -21.84
CA LEU A 244 -12.16 -0.80 -22.20
C LEU A 244 -13.61 -1.30 -22.09
N ALA A 245 -14.40 -0.81 -21.15
CA ALA A 245 -15.83 -1.13 -21.07
C ALA A 245 -16.60 -0.57 -22.28
N LEU A 246 -16.32 0.65 -22.70
CA LEU A 246 -16.89 1.21 -23.93
C LEU A 246 -16.49 0.41 -25.18
N LEU A 247 -15.25 -0.05 -25.22
CA LEU A 247 -14.77 -0.93 -26.30
C LEU A 247 -15.55 -2.26 -26.31
N ASP A 248 -15.75 -2.87 -25.14
CA ASP A 248 -16.53 -4.10 -25.02
C ASP A 248 -17.99 -3.90 -25.47
N ALA A 249 -18.64 -2.81 -25.03
CA ALA A 249 -19.98 -2.46 -25.48
C ALA A 249 -20.08 -2.39 -27.00
N ALA A 250 -19.09 -1.77 -27.64
CA ALA A 250 -19.05 -1.64 -29.09
C ALA A 250 -18.84 -2.99 -29.81
N ILE A 251 -17.93 -3.82 -29.31
CA ILE A 251 -17.60 -5.13 -29.93
C ILE A 251 -18.78 -6.10 -29.77
N ARG A 252 -19.29 -6.27 -28.55
CA ARG A 252 -20.41 -7.20 -28.27
C ARG A 252 -21.78 -6.64 -28.60
N LYS A 253 -21.88 -5.34 -28.90
CA LYS A 253 -23.15 -4.63 -29.15
C LYS A 253 -24.12 -4.77 -27.98
N VAL A 254 -23.62 -4.64 -26.77
CA VAL A 254 -24.39 -4.67 -25.52
C VAL A 254 -24.56 -3.24 -24.98
N PRO A 255 -25.63 -2.97 -24.22
CA PRO A 255 -25.81 -1.67 -23.60
C PRO A 255 -24.72 -1.42 -22.51
N PRO A 256 -24.41 -0.14 -22.22
CA PRO A 256 -23.31 0.22 -21.31
C PRO A 256 -23.34 -0.45 -19.94
N GLU A 257 -24.52 -0.69 -19.37
CA GLU A 257 -24.72 -1.35 -18.08
C GLU A 257 -24.37 -2.84 -18.07
N LYS A 258 -24.27 -3.46 -19.26
CA LYS A 258 -23.82 -4.85 -19.46
C LYS A 258 -22.41 -4.95 -19.98
N ALA A 259 -21.73 -3.82 -20.18
CA ALA A 259 -20.37 -3.79 -20.65
C ALA A 259 -19.40 -4.18 -19.53
N LEU A 260 -18.35 -4.91 -19.91
CA LEU A 260 -17.27 -5.32 -19.01
C LEU A 260 -15.96 -4.70 -19.47
N GLY A 261 -15.27 -4.03 -18.56
CA GLY A 261 -13.92 -3.50 -18.81
C GLY A 261 -12.84 -4.56 -18.65
N GLY A 262 -11.59 -4.14 -18.69
CA GLY A 262 -10.48 -5.00 -18.34
C GLY A 262 -10.47 -5.35 -16.85
N ARG A 263 -9.77 -6.43 -16.51
CA ARG A 263 -9.63 -6.86 -15.11
C ARG A 263 -8.60 -5.97 -14.39
N GLY A 264 -9.07 -5.19 -13.44
CA GLY A 264 -8.20 -4.49 -12.51
C GLY A 264 -7.77 -5.45 -11.39
N PHE A 265 -6.48 -5.49 -11.11
CA PHE A 265 -5.93 -6.23 -9.98
C PHE A 265 -4.96 -5.33 -9.24
N ASP A 266 -5.25 -5.05 -7.99
CA ASP A 266 -4.34 -4.35 -7.11
C ASP A 266 -3.45 -5.37 -6.40
N ASN A 267 -2.14 -5.26 -6.58
CA ASN A 267 -1.18 -6.13 -5.91
C ASN A 267 -1.19 -5.96 -4.38
N TYR A 268 -1.78 -4.89 -3.89
CA TYR A 268 -1.86 -4.58 -2.46
C TYR A 268 -3.05 -5.19 -1.74
N SER A 269 -4.03 -5.71 -2.47
CA SER A 269 -5.20 -6.37 -1.87
C SER A 269 -4.84 -7.57 -0.97
N TRP A 270 -3.64 -8.14 -1.15
CA TRP A 270 -3.21 -9.33 -0.42
C TRP A 270 -2.55 -9.05 0.92
N HIS A 271 -2.09 -7.84 1.20
CA HIS A 271 -1.29 -7.62 2.39
C HIS A 271 -1.65 -6.39 3.20
N THR A 272 -2.45 -5.47 2.69
CA THR A 272 -2.76 -4.23 3.41
C THR A 272 -4.26 -3.94 3.46
N ASP A 273 -4.75 -3.14 2.54
CA ASP A 273 -5.98 -2.38 2.68
C ASP A 273 -7.24 -3.18 2.37
N LEU A 274 -7.12 -4.31 1.68
CA LEU A 274 -8.25 -5.13 1.26
C LEU A 274 -8.15 -6.56 1.80
N PRO A 275 -9.28 -7.28 1.96
CA PRO A 275 -9.23 -8.69 2.30
C PRO A 275 -8.39 -9.50 1.30
N PRO A 276 -7.52 -10.42 1.76
CA PRO A 276 -7.36 -10.93 3.13
C PRO A 276 -6.34 -10.19 4.01
N GLY A 277 -5.98 -8.95 3.70
CA GLY A 277 -5.06 -8.14 4.49
C GLY A 277 -5.62 -7.68 5.85
N HIS A 278 -5.37 -6.43 6.22
CA HIS A 278 -5.81 -5.84 7.49
C HIS A 278 -7.30 -6.06 7.79
N PRO A 279 -8.23 -5.94 6.83
CA PRO A 279 -9.64 -6.11 7.14
C PRO A 279 -10.01 -7.48 7.71
N MET A 280 -9.28 -8.53 7.36
CA MET A 280 -9.51 -9.88 7.91
C MET A 280 -9.05 -10.00 9.36
N VAL A 281 -8.10 -9.19 9.78
CA VAL A 281 -7.50 -9.24 11.12
C VAL A 281 -8.17 -8.23 12.06
N THR A 282 -8.36 -7.01 11.60
CA THR A 282 -8.79 -5.88 12.44
C THR A 282 -10.24 -5.46 12.20
N GLY A 283 -10.88 -5.96 11.14
CA GLY A 283 -12.19 -5.49 10.69
C GLY A 283 -12.17 -4.11 10.01
N GLN A 284 -11.00 -3.52 9.84
CA GLN A 284 -10.84 -2.18 9.25
C GLN A 284 -10.01 -2.24 7.98
N GLN A 285 -10.33 -1.39 7.01
CA GLN A 285 -9.63 -1.34 5.74
C GLN A 285 -8.18 -0.84 5.89
N THR A 286 -7.96 0.15 6.74
CA THR A 286 -6.64 0.71 7.05
C THR A 286 -6.46 0.78 8.56
N VAL A 287 -5.25 0.47 9.01
CA VAL A 287 -4.84 0.56 10.41
C VAL A 287 -3.55 1.38 10.55
N GLU A 288 -3.26 2.16 9.52
CA GLU A 288 -2.08 3.02 9.50
C GLU A 288 -2.28 4.18 10.46
N PHE A 289 -1.18 4.60 11.03
CA PHE A 289 -1.09 5.76 11.90
C PHE A 289 -0.01 6.71 11.37
N ASP A 290 -0.08 7.96 11.76
CA ASP A 290 0.98 8.92 11.45
C ASP A 290 2.28 8.48 12.11
N LEU A 291 3.38 8.39 11.33
CA LEU A 291 4.67 7.95 11.85
C LEU A 291 5.23 8.87 12.95
N SER A 292 4.76 10.11 13.05
CA SER A 292 5.07 11.00 14.17
C SER A 292 4.53 10.47 15.51
N ALA A 293 3.45 9.69 15.49
CA ALA A 293 2.82 9.16 16.69
C ALA A 293 3.67 8.10 17.43
N VAL A 294 4.73 7.57 16.81
CA VAL A 294 5.63 6.61 17.48
C VAL A 294 6.31 7.19 18.72
N GLU A 295 6.39 8.50 18.86
CA GLU A 295 6.93 9.14 20.05
C GLU A 295 6.09 8.93 21.32
N HIS A 296 4.84 8.49 21.15
CA HIS A 296 3.90 8.25 22.25
C HIS A 296 3.81 6.78 22.67
N CYS A 297 4.48 5.87 21.96
CA CYS A 297 4.54 4.48 22.36
C CYS A 297 5.69 4.24 23.36
N LYS A 298 5.64 3.13 24.10
CA LYS A 298 6.72 2.69 24.97
C LYS A 298 7.65 1.74 24.24
N THR A 299 7.09 0.88 23.40
CA THR A 299 7.83 -0.07 22.56
C THR A 299 7.42 0.08 21.09
N LEU A 300 8.40 0.29 20.23
CA LEU A 300 8.25 0.32 18.77
C LEU A 300 8.88 -0.93 18.16
N ILE A 301 8.08 -1.74 17.51
CA ILE A 301 8.56 -2.91 16.78
C ILE A 301 8.61 -2.60 15.29
N VAL A 302 9.81 -2.55 14.72
CA VAL A 302 10.02 -2.41 13.29
C VAL A 302 10.18 -3.80 12.68
N TRP A 303 9.11 -4.31 12.08
CA TRP A 303 9.03 -5.69 11.63
C TRP A 303 9.12 -5.81 10.10
N GLY A 304 10.22 -6.38 9.63
CA GLY A 304 10.45 -6.64 8.20
C GLY A 304 10.68 -5.39 7.35
N MET A 305 10.83 -4.23 7.94
CA MET A 305 11.00 -2.96 7.24
C MET A 305 12.36 -2.33 7.54
N ASN A 306 13.09 -1.94 6.50
CA ASN A 306 14.26 -1.09 6.64
C ASN A 306 13.83 0.39 6.63
N TRP A 307 13.23 0.85 7.70
CA TRP A 307 12.61 2.17 7.82
C TRP A 307 13.51 3.31 7.35
N ILE A 308 14.73 3.39 7.90
CA ILE A 308 15.67 4.49 7.59
C ILE A 308 15.95 4.60 6.09
N THR A 309 15.95 3.47 5.37
CA THR A 309 16.23 3.44 3.94
C THR A 309 14.97 3.62 3.09
N THR A 310 13.84 3.05 3.52
CA THR A 310 12.60 3.05 2.74
C THR A 310 11.68 4.21 3.07
N LYS A 311 11.73 4.73 4.30
CA LYS A 311 10.94 5.85 4.81
C LYS A 311 11.85 7.02 5.19
N MET A 312 12.77 7.38 4.30
CA MET A 312 13.82 8.36 4.58
C MET A 312 13.32 9.72 5.13
N PRO A 313 12.23 10.30 4.62
CA PRO A 313 11.71 11.56 5.17
C PRO A 313 11.31 11.44 6.63
N ASP A 314 10.81 10.27 7.04
CA ASP A 314 10.29 10.01 8.38
C ASP A 314 11.30 9.29 9.29
N ALA A 315 12.53 9.09 8.83
CA ALA A 315 13.57 8.39 9.60
C ALA A 315 13.90 9.09 10.93
N HIS A 316 13.72 10.40 10.99
CA HIS A 316 13.96 11.17 12.20
C HIS A 316 12.97 10.83 13.33
N TRP A 317 11.72 10.46 13.03
CA TRP A 317 10.74 10.07 14.05
C TRP A 317 11.20 8.89 14.88
N LEU A 318 11.83 7.89 14.24
CA LEU A 318 12.42 6.76 14.95
C LEU A 318 13.52 7.22 15.91
N THR A 319 14.36 8.14 15.47
CA THR A 319 15.46 8.66 16.32
C THR A 319 14.93 9.54 17.45
N GLU A 320 13.94 10.37 17.17
CA GLU A 320 13.30 11.24 18.16
C GLU A 320 12.53 10.41 19.21
N ALA A 321 11.83 9.35 18.79
CA ALA A 321 11.17 8.43 19.70
C ALA A 321 12.17 7.79 20.67
N ARG A 322 13.33 7.33 20.19
CA ARG A 322 14.39 6.79 21.04
C ARG A 322 14.91 7.81 22.06
N LEU A 323 15.12 9.05 21.63
CA LEU A 323 15.55 10.13 22.53
C LEU A 323 14.53 10.42 23.65
N LYS A 324 13.27 10.07 23.42
CA LYS A 324 12.18 10.15 24.41
C LYS A 324 12.03 8.88 25.27
N GLY A 325 12.91 7.91 25.08
CA GLY A 325 12.91 6.67 25.86
C GLY A 325 12.08 5.53 25.28
N VAL A 326 11.56 5.68 24.04
CA VAL A 326 10.89 4.58 23.36
C VAL A 326 11.88 3.47 23.06
N ARG A 327 11.58 2.24 23.46
CA ARG A 327 12.36 1.06 23.12
C ARG A 327 12.10 0.66 21.69
N VAL A 328 13.15 0.49 20.89
CA VAL A 328 13.04 0.07 19.50
C VAL A 328 13.54 -1.36 19.33
N VAL A 329 12.66 -2.25 18.90
CA VAL A 329 12.97 -3.64 18.55
C VAL A 329 12.89 -3.78 17.05
N VAL A 330 13.96 -4.29 16.42
CA VAL A 330 13.99 -4.51 14.97
C VAL A 330 13.99 -6.01 14.68
N ILE A 331 13.00 -6.47 13.93
CA ILE A 331 12.88 -7.85 13.46
C ILE A 331 13.11 -7.84 11.94
N ALA A 332 14.18 -8.46 11.48
CA ALA A 332 14.56 -8.44 10.07
C ALA A 332 15.37 -9.68 9.69
N CYS A 333 15.51 -9.95 8.39
CA CYS A 333 16.35 -11.05 7.90
C CYS A 333 17.82 -10.63 7.71
N GLU A 334 18.14 -9.36 7.95
CA GLU A 334 19.50 -8.82 7.83
C GLU A 334 19.74 -7.72 8.87
N TYR A 335 21.01 -7.43 9.15
CA TYR A 335 21.39 -6.29 9.95
C TYR A 335 21.42 -5.02 9.08
N SER A 336 20.27 -4.38 8.95
CA SER A 336 20.07 -3.21 8.10
C SER A 336 20.47 -1.88 8.77
N ALA A 337 20.39 -0.77 8.02
CA ALA A 337 20.57 0.57 8.57
C ALA A 337 19.57 0.86 9.71
N THR A 338 18.36 0.34 9.64
CA THR A 338 17.36 0.44 10.73
C THR A 338 17.78 -0.39 11.94
N ALA A 339 18.34 -1.57 11.72
CA ALA A 339 18.84 -2.41 12.81
C ALA A 339 19.92 -1.70 13.66
N SER A 340 20.75 -0.85 13.03
CA SER A 340 21.74 -0.04 13.76
C SER A 340 21.13 0.98 14.74
N LYS A 341 19.82 1.20 14.69
CA LYS A 341 19.06 2.10 15.57
C LYS A 341 18.16 1.34 16.54
N GLY A 342 18.12 0.01 16.47
CA GLY A 342 17.37 -0.82 17.40
C GLY A 342 18.10 -0.97 18.73
N ASP A 343 17.35 -0.99 19.83
CA ASP A 343 17.86 -1.37 21.15
C ASP A 343 18.01 -2.90 21.23
N ASN A 344 17.13 -3.60 20.53
CA ASN A 344 17.21 -5.04 20.32
C ASN A 344 17.04 -5.36 18.84
N VAL A 345 17.81 -6.30 18.32
CA VAL A 345 17.71 -6.77 16.94
C VAL A 345 17.51 -8.28 16.94
N ILE A 346 16.45 -8.74 16.32
CA ILE A 346 16.13 -10.16 16.15
C ILE A 346 16.28 -10.49 14.67
N VAL A 347 17.35 -11.19 14.32
CA VAL A 347 17.56 -11.65 12.94
C VAL A 347 16.82 -12.96 12.74
N VAL A 348 15.95 -13.03 11.72
CA VAL A 348 15.11 -14.17 11.44
C VAL A 348 15.38 -14.75 10.05
N ARG A 349 15.20 -16.04 9.92
CA ARG A 349 15.24 -16.72 8.63
C ARG A 349 14.14 -16.16 7.71
N PRO A 350 14.44 -15.83 6.45
CA PRO A 350 13.44 -15.36 5.50
C PRO A 350 12.23 -16.31 5.38
N GLY A 351 11.02 -15.74 5.36
CA GLY A 351 9.77 -16.51 5.22
C GLY A 351 9.26 -17.15 6.52
N THR A 352 9.89 -16.95 7.67
CA THR A 352 9.51 -17.61 8.93
C THR A 352 8.90 -16.69 9.98
N THR A 353 8.71 -15.42 9.68
CA THR A 353 8.13 -14.45 10.62
C THR A 353 6.74 -14.83 11.18
N PRO A 354 5.86 -15.56 10.46
CA PRO A 354 4.62 -16.05 11.06
C PRO A 354 4.85 -16.97 12.25
N ALA A 355 5.87 -17.85 12.21
CA ALA A 355 6.21 -18.70 13.34
C ALA A 355 6.71 -17.89 14.55
N LEU A 356 7.48 -16.81 14.30
CA LEU A 356 7.86 -15.87 15.37
C LEU A 356 6.64 -15.22 16.02
N ALA A 357 5.69 -14.74 15.22
CA ALA A 357 4.46 -14.14 15.74
C ALA A 357 3.65 -15.12 16.58
N LEU A 358 3.51 -16.38 16.13
CA LEU A 358 2.86 -17.44 16.90
C LEU A 358 3.62 -17.77 18.19
N GLY A 359 4.95 -17.71 18.17
CA GLY A 359 5.76 -17.87 19.39
C GLY A 359 5.56 -16.76 20.42
N LEU A 360 5.47 -15.51 19.98
CA LEU A 360 5.12 -14.40 20.85
C LEU A 360 3.73 -14.60 21.47
N ALA A 361 2.75 -14.96 20.65
CA ALA A 361 1.39 -15.26 21.10
C ALA A 361 1.35 -16.45 22.07
N HIS A 362 2.14 -17.52 21.82
CA HIS A 362 2.28 -18.63 22.75
C HIS A 362 2.72 -18.19 24.13
N VAL A 363 3.78 -17.37 24.22
CA VAL A 363 4.30 -16.87 25.50
C VAL A 363 3.25 -16.04 26.23
N ILE A 364 2.57 -15.14 25.52
CA ILE A 364 1.52 -14.27 26.08
C ILE A 364 0.36 -15.12 26.61
N VAL A 365 -0.15 -16.04 25.83
CA VAL A 365 -1.32 -16.85 26.17
C VAL A 365 -0.99 -17.86 27.27
N LYS A 366 0.13 -18.56 27.17
CA LYS A 366 0.57 -19.56 28.15
C LYS A 366 0.78 -18.96 29.53
N ASN A 367 1.32 -17.76 29.62
CA ASN A 367 1.60 -17.07 30.87
C ASN A 367 0.45 -16.15 31.34
N LYS A 368 -0.70 -16.16 30.61
CA LYS A 368 -1.87 -15.33 30.92
C LYS A 368 -1.54 -13.84 30.99
N LEU A 369 -0.71 -13.36 30.09
CA LEU A 369 -0.26 -11.96 30.02
C LEU A 369 -1.18 -11.08 29.15
N TYR A 370 -2.32 -11.58 28.74
CA TYR A 370 -3.29 -10.88 27.90
C TYR A 370 -4.34 -10.14 28.75
N ASP A 371 -4.90 -9.08 28.18
CA ASP A 371 -6.05 -8.39 28.75
C ASP A 371 -7.33 -9.19 28.49
N THR A 372 -7.85 -9.80 29.57
CA THR A 372 -9.06 -10.64 29.52
C THR A 372 -10.30 -9.86 29.11
N ASP A 373 -10.45 -8.63 29.61
CA ASP A 373 -11.62 -7.80 29.33
C ASP A 373 -11.61 -7.32 27.87
N TYR A 374 -10.43 -6.93 27.38
CA TYR A 374 -10.26 -6.60 25.97
C TYR A 374 -10.63 -7.78 25.05
N ILE A 375 -10.09 -8.98 25.34
CA ILE A 375 -10.38 -10.18 24.56
C ILE A 375 -11.88 -10.47 24.52
N LYS A 376 -12.55 -10.40 25.64
CA LYS A 376 -13.99 -10.67 25.73
C LYS A 376 -14.83 -9.65 25.01
N GLN A 377 -14.46 -8.38 25.08
CA GLN A 377 -15.30 -7.29 24.58
C GLN A 377 -15.03 -6.92 23.12
N TRP A 378 -13.78 -7.03 22.66
CA TRP A 378 -13.33 -6.44 21.40
C TRP A 378 -12.84 -7.44 20.36
N THR A 379 -12.89 -8.74 20.66
CA THR A 379 -12.48 -9.79 19.72
C THR A 379 -13.57 -10.83 19.51
N ASP A 380 -13.40 -11.67 18.49
CA ASP A 380 -14.26 -12.83 18.24
C ASP A 380 -13.84 -14.08 19.03
N LEU A 381 -12.81 -13.98 19.84
CA LEU A 381 -12.24 -15.09 20.60
C LEU A 381 -13.21 -15.78 21.59
N PRO A 382 -14.20 -15.09 22.19
CA PRO A 382 -15.21 -15.74 23.03
C PRO A 382 -16.27 -16.54 22.26
N LEU A 383 -16.36 -16.38 20.93
CA LEU A 383 -17.42 -17.01 20.15
C LEU A 383 -17.24 -18.53 20.11
N LEU A 384 -18.36 -19.26 20.10
CA LEU A 384 -18.37 -20.71 20.10
C LEU A 384 -18.22 -21.30 18.69
N VAL A 385 -17.39 -22.36 18.63
CA VAL A 385 -17.20 -23.20 17.47
C VAL A 385 -17.76 -24.59 17.78
N ARG A 386 -18.54 -25.14 16.86
CA ARG A 386 -19.06 -26.52 16.90
C ARG A 386 -17.91 -27.49 16.60
N MET A 387 -17.73 -28.48 17.46
CA MET A 387 -16.63 -29.45 17.29
C MET A 387 -16.93 -30.54 16.28
N ASP A 388 -18.18 -30.70 15.88
CA ASP A 388 -18.60 -31.67 14.86
C ASP A 388 -18.36 -31.14 13.41
N THR A 389 -18.47 -29.82 13.19
CA THR A 389 -18.34 -29.20 11.87
C THR A 389 -17.13 -28.28 11.75
N LEU A 390 -16.51 -27.90 12.86
CA LEU A 390 -15.45 -26.87 12.99
C LEU A 390 -15.88 -25.50 12.47
N GLN A 391 -17.17 -25.21 12.49
CA GLN A 391 -17.73 -23.92 12.10
C GLN A 391 -18.25 -23.17 13.33
N ARG A 392 -18.30 -21.85 13.23
CA ARG A 392 -18.89 -21.02 14.28
C ARG A 392 -20.34 -21.44 14.51
N LEU A 393 -20.73 -21.58 15.78
CA LEU A 393 -22.13 -21.79 16.15
C LEU A 393 -22.94 -20.55 15.81
N ARG A 394 -24.01 -20.71 15.04
CA ARG A 394 -24.88 -19.63 14.62
C ARG A 394 -26.02 -19.45 15.62
N ALA A 395 -26.40 -18.20 15.87
CA ALA A 395 -27.53 -17.91 16.74
C ALA A 395 -28.84 -18.54 16.24
N ARG A 396 -29.04 -18.57 14.93
CA ARG A 396 -30.21 -19.23 14.31
C ARG A 396 -30.32 -20.73 14.61
N ASP A 397 -29.19 -21.38 14.81
CA ASP A 397 -29.17 -22.84 15.09
C ASP A 397 -29.62 -23.14 16.53
N VAL A 398 -29.57 -22.15 17.43
CA VAL A 398 -29.92 -22.26 18.85
C VAL A 398 -31.24 -21.55 19.19
N PHE A 399 -31.40 -20.32 18.73
CA PHE A 399 -32.49 -19.40 19.17
C PHE A 399 -33.55 -19.15 18.09
N GLY A 400 -33.33 -19.61 16.85
CA GLY A 400 -34.12 -19.21 15.67
C GLY A 400 -33.56 -17.92 15.05
N ASP A 401 -34.29 -17.39 14.10
CA ASP A 401 -33.86 -16.16 13.40
C ASP A 401 -33.96 -14.96 14.35
N PRO A 402 -32.86 -14.40 14.83
CA PRO A 402 -32.93 -13.21 15.66
C PRO A 402 -33.39 -12.04 14.80
N PRO A 403 -34.18 -11.11 15.33
CA PRO A 403 -34.50 -9.89 14.64
C PRO A 403 -33.20 -9.11 14.42
N SER A 404 -32.71 -9.08 13.20
CA SER A 404 -31.53 -8.32 12.87
C SER A 404 -31.89 -6.85 12.77
N GLN A 405 -31.52 -6.09 13.76
CA GLN A 405 -31.48 -4.63 13.69
C GLN A 405 -30.03 -4.23 13.45
N LEU A 406 -29.68 -3.98 12.21
CA LEU A 406 -28.34 -3.46 11.87
C LEU A 406 -28.25 -2.01 12.29
N SER A 407 -27.64 -1.76 13.43
CA SER A 407 -27.26 -0.40 13.81
C SER A 407 -25.94 -0.05 13.15
N ASN A 408 -25.93 1.00 12.35
CA ASN A 408 -24.77 1.41 11.61
C ASN A 408 -23.83 2.29 12.42
N ALA A 409 -22.64 1.80 12.67
CA ALA A 409 -21.52 2.66 13.02
C ALA A 409 -20.87 3.32 11.78
N THR A 410 -21.04 2.75 10.60
CA THR A 410 -20.47 3.27 9.35
C THR A 410 -21.52 3.30 8.25
N ARG A 411 -21.84 4.48 7.80
CA ARG A 411 -22.70 4.70 6.64
C ARG A 411 -21.84 5.01 5.43
N VAL A 412 -21.91 4.16 4.42
CA VAL A 412 -21.53 4.55 3.07
C VAL A 412 -22.75 5.21 2.44
N LEU A 413 -22.69 6.52 2.27
CA LEU A 413 -23.71 7.26 1.54
C LEU A 413 -23.59 6.94 0.06
N ALA A 414 -24.49 6.16 -0.47
CA ALA A 414 -24.71 6.12 -1.90
C ALA A 414 -25.38 7.45 -2.31
N SER A 415 -24.75 8.15 -3.27
CA SER A 415 -25.33 9.28 -4.00
C SER A 415 -25.91 10.44 -3.17
N GLY A 416 -25.06 11.26 -2.58
CA GLY A 416 -25.45 12.65 -2.24
C GLY A 416 -26.43 12.87 -1.09
N GLU A 417 -26.90 11.84 -0.42
CA GLU A 417 -27.73 11.99 0.77
C GLU A 417 -26.89 12.45 1.98
N LYS A 418 -27.43 13.41 2.72
CA LYS A 418 -26.79 13.89 3.94
C LYS A 418 -26.76 12.79 5.00
N ALA A 419 -25.63 12.63 5.67
CA ALA A 419 -25.54 11.76 6.83
C ALA A 419 -26.61 12.16 7.86
N PRO A 420 -27.29 11.19 8.50
CA PRO A 420 -28.18 11.51 9.59
C PRO A 420 -27.40 12.14 10.74
N PRO A 421 -28.04 12.95 11.57
CA PRO A 421 -27.42 13.51 12.76
C PRO A 421 -26.79 12.42 13.64
N PRO A 422 -25.70 12.74 14.38
CA PRO A 422 -25.12 11.81 15.33
C PRO A 422 -26.17 11.23 16.28
N GLY A 423 -26.22 9.91 16.41
CA GLY A 423 -27.16 9.22 17.28
C GLY A 423 -28.44 8.71 16.62
N GLN A 424 -28.71 9.03 15.36
CA GLN A 424 -29.78 8.38 14.61
C GLN A 424 -29.32 7.06 14.00
N GLN A 425 -30.07 6.00 14.25
CA GLN A 425 -29.86 4.70 13.61
C GLN A 425 -30.28 4.76 12.15
N VAL A 426 -29.46 4.18 11.30
CA VAL A 426 -29.76 4.03 9.87
C VAL A 426 -29.73 2.55 9.55
N GLU A 427 -30.80 2.04 8.98
CA GLU A 427 -30.81 0.68 8.45
C GLU A 427 -29.85 0.56 7.26
N MET A 428 -28.86 -0.31 7.36
CA MET A 428 -28.13 -0.78 6.20
C MET A 428 -28.82 -2.03 5.65
N LEU A 429 -29.24 -1.96 4.42
CA LEU A 429 -29.67 -3.13 3.68
C LEU A 429 -28.43 -3.97 3.31
N ILE A 430 -28.08 -4.91 4.19
CA ILE A 430 -27.15 -5.96 3.80
C ILE A 430 -27.97 -6.97 2.97
N PRO A 431 -27.48 -7.37 1.79
CA PRO A 431 -28.15 -8.40 1.00
C PRO A 431 -28.42 -9.64 1.84
N GLU A 432 -29.61 -10.21 1.74
CA GLU A 432 -30.08 -11.35 2.53
C GLU A 432 -29.10 -12.52 2.50
N LYS A 433 -28.52 -12.80 1.33
CA LYS A 433 -27.48 -13.81 1.16
C LYS A 433 -26.24 -13.58 2.07
N LEU A 434 -25.81 -12.35 2.25
CA LEU A 434 -24.69 -12.03 3.15
C LEU A 434 -25.09 -12.13 4.62
N ARG A 435 -26.35 -11.88 4.95
CA ARG A 435 -26.90 -12.12 6.29
C ARG A 435 -26.91 -13.61 6.64
N GLU A 436 -27.32 -14.45 5.71
CA GLU A 436 -27.30 -15.90 5.88
C GLU A 436 -25.88 -16.44 6.05
N GLU A 437 -24.94 -15.95 5.25
CA GLU A 437 -23.53 -16.37 5.27
C GLU A 437 -22.80 -15.88 6.53
N TRP A 438 -23.01 -14.65 6.93
CA TRP A 438 -22.28 -14.05 8.06
C TRP A 438 -22.99 -14.21 9.40
N GLY A 439 -24.25 -14.48 9.43
CA GLY A 439 -25.14 -14.77 10.56
C GLY A 439 -24.65 -14.35 11.94
N ASP A 440 -25.56 -14.33 12.85
CA ASP A 440 -25.26 -14.06 14.24
C ASP A 440 -24.47 -15.19 14.87
N SER A 441 -23.65 -14.85 15.85
CA SER A 441 -22.76 -15.77 16.56
C SER A 441 -23.25 -16.02 17.99
N VAL A 442 -22.71 -17.04 18.63
CA VAL A 442 -23.05 -17.46 19.99
C VAL A 442 -21.81 -17.46 20.87
N TRP A 443 -21.93 -16.96 22.07
CA TRP A 443 -20.95 -17.09 23.15
C TRP A 443 -21.58 -17.81 24.36
N TRP A 444 -20.76 -18.31 25.29
CA TRP A 444 -21.25 -18.97 26.49
C TRP A 444 -21.11 -18.04 27.70
N ASP A 445 -22.23 -17.76 28.34
CA ASP A 445 -22.28 -17.03 29.62
C ASP A 445 -21.90 -17.98 30.77
N ALA A 446 -20.69 -17.82 31.28
CA ALA A 446 -20.16 -18.70 32.32
C ALA A 446 -20.87 -18.55 33.67
N GLU A 447 -21.45 -17.38 33.96
CA GLU A 447 -22.21 -17.12 35.19
C GLU A 447 -23.58 -17.77 35.14
N LYS A 448 -24.24 -17.71 33.98
CA LYS A 448 -25.59 -18.26 33.77
C LYS A 448 -25.61 -19.70 33.29
N GLY A 449 -24.43 -20.23 32.90
CA GLY A 449 -24.32 -21.58 32.36
C GLY A 449 -25.15 -21.80 31.08
N ALA A 450 -25.26 -20.79 30.22
CA ALA A 450 -26.15 -20.83 29.07
C ALA A 450 -25.55 -20.11 27.84
N PRO A 451 -25.91 -20.56 26.62
CA PRO A 451 -25.53 -19.86 25.39
C PRO A 451 -26.25 -18.51 25.28
N ARG A 452 -25.57 -17.52 24.71
CA ARG A 452 -26.08 -16.18 24.46
C ARG A 452 -25.82 -15.78 23.01
N PRO A 453 -26.79 -15.19 22.31
CA PRO A 453 -26.56 -14.67 20.98
C PRO A 453 -25.79 -13.35 21.04
N THR A 454 -25.00 -13.09 20.01
CA THR A 454 -24.45 -11.76 19.73
C THR A 454 -24.64 -11.47 18.25
N THR A 455 -25.06 -10.25 17.92
CA THR A 455 -25.38 -9.81 16.57
C THR A 455 -24.35 -8.80 16.09
N ARG A 456 -24.12 -8.73 14.79
CA ARG A 456 -23.21 -7.75 14.18
C ARG A 456 -23.73 -6.32 14.23
N ASP A 457 -25.02 -6.16 14.33
CA ASP A 457 -25.68 -4.87 14.51
C ASP A 457 -25.42 -4.24 15.88
N GLN A 458 -24.85 -5.01 16.82
CA GLN A 458 -24.40 -4.51 18.11
C GLN A 458 -22.90 -4.18 18.15
N VAL A 459 -22.27 -3.96 17.02
CA VAL A 459 -20.86 -3.54 16.94
C VAL A 459 -20.63 -2.30 17.80
N GLY A 460 -19.67 -2.40 18.71
CA GLY A 460 -19.41 -1.36 19.72
C GLY A 460 -20.27 -1.43 20.97
N LYS A 461 -21.23 -2.36 21.05
CA LYS A 461 -22.04 -2.65 22.25
C LYS A 461 -21.75 -4.04 22.82
N PHE A 462 -20.55 -4.52 22.66
CA PHE A 462 -20.10 -5.81 23.22
C PHE A 462 -20.01 -5.80 24.77
N ASN A 463 -20.39 -4.71 25.39
CA ASN A 463 -20.31 -4.48 26.84
C ASN A 463 -21.02 -5.52 27.70
N ASN A 464 -21.72 -6.46 27.09
CA ASN A 464 -22.46 -7.50 27.79
C ASN A 464 -21.79 -8.88 27.74
N ILE A 465 -20.58 -8.99 27.17
CA ILE A 465 -19.86 -10.27 27.03
C ILE A 465 -18.82 -10.47 28.16
N ASN A 466 -18.88 -9.70 29.22
CA ASN A 466 -17.91 -9.75 30.33
C ASN A 466 -17.79 -11.14 30.98
N ASN A 467 -18.89 -11.89 31.02
CA ASN A 467 -18.93 -13.22 31.61
C ASN A 467 -18.70 -14.35 30.61
N ALA A 468 -18.15 -14.03 29.43
CA ALA A 468 -17.91 -15.03 28.40
C ALA A 468 -16.88 -16.06 28.86
N LEU A 469 -17.17 -17.34 28.61
CA LEU A 469 -16.21 -18.42 28.74
C LEU A 469 -15.12 -18.28 27.66
N LEU A 470 -13.88 -18.36 28.05
CA LEU A 470 -12.73 -18.37 27.13
C LEU A 470 -12.11 -19.76 26.97
N GLU A 471 -12.15 -20.59 27.97
CA GLU A 471 -11.49 -21.91 27.97
C GLU A 471 -12.47 -23.01 28.33
N GLY A 472 -12.25 -24.21 27.76
CA GLY A 472 -13.06 -25.40 28.01
C GLY A 472 -14.11 -25.68 26.96
N SER A 473 -14.91 -26.73 27.19
CA SER A 473 -15.98 -27.17 26.28
C SER A 473 -17.34 -27.12 26.96
N VAL A 474 -18.37 -26.84 26.20
CA VAL A 474 -19.76 -26.78 26.65
C VAL A 474 -20.67 -27.60 25.73
N GLN A 475 -21.78 -28.07 26.28
CA GLN A 475 -22.83 -28.76 25.51
C GLN A 475 -23.94 -27.77 25.18
N VAL A 476 -24.21 -27.59 23.90
CA VAL A 476 -25.27 -26.69 23.44
C VAL A 476 -26.36 -27.50 22.74
N LYS A 477 -27.60 -27.33 23.20
CA LYS A 477 -28.75 -27.93 22.54
C LYS A 477 -29.19 -27.04 21.38
N LEU A 478 -29.17 -27.59 20.19
CA LEU A 478 -29.64 -26.93 19.00
C LEU A 478 -31.18 -26.92 18.93
N ARG A 479 -31.71 -26.12 18.06
CA ARG A 479 -33.16 -25.96 17.83
C ARG A 479 -33.86 -27.26 17.39
N ASP A 480 -33.17 -28.11 16.64
CA ASP A 480 -33.64 -29.42 16.20
C ASP A 480 -33.60 -30.51 17.31
N GLY A 481 -33.16 -30.14 18.50
CA GLY A 481 -33.02 -31.00 19.64
C GLY A 481 -31.66 -31.70 19.76
N THR A 482 -30.80 -31.60 18.76
CA THR A 482 -29.44 -32.14 18.77
C THR A 482 -28.58 -31.44 19.81
N VAL A 483 -27.75 -32.20 20.54
CA VAL A 483 -26.79 -31.63 21.48
C VAL A 483 -25.41 -31.72 20.87
N VAL A 484 -24.72 -30.58 20.76
CA VAL A 484 -23.39 -30.47 20.15
C VAL A 484 -22.37 -29.96 21.16
N THR A 485 -21.16 -30.47 21.07
CA THR A 485 -20.02 -29.96 21.84
C THR A 485 -19.51 -28.70 21.15
N CYS A 486 -19.35 -27.62 21.91
CA CYS A 486 -18.79 -26.35 21.42
C CYS A 486 -17.62 -25.92 22.29
N ARG A 487 -16.67 -25.22 21.67
CA ARG A 487 -15.53 -24.60 22.35
C ARG A 487 -15.39 -23.14 21.90
N PRO A 488 -14.93 -22.24 22.79
CA PRO A 488 -14.56 -20.87 22.38
C PRO A 488 -13.40 -20.88 21.38
N ILE A 489 -13.39 -19.92 20.46
CA ILE A 489 -12.26 -19.74 19.52
C ILE A 489 -10.95 -19.59 20.28
N PHE A 490 -10.96 -18.86 21.39
CA PHE A 490 -9.78 -18.67 22.25
C PHE A 490 -9.16 -20.00 22.69
N ASP A 491 -9.97 -20.95 23.13
CA ASP A 491 -9.50 -22.25 23.60
C ASP A 491 -8.85 -23.07 22.49
N LEU A 492 -9.41 -23.01 21.29
CA LEU A 492 -8.85 -23.67 20.10
C LEU A 492 -7.52 -23.03 19.68
N ILE A 493 -7.44 -21.70 19.68
CA ILE A 493 -6.20 -20.97 19.38
C ILE A 493 -5.14 -21.25 20.45
N ARG A 494 -5.50 -21.25 21.71
CA ARG A 494 -4.60 -21.57 22.83
C ARG A 494 -3.98 -22.96 22.65
N GLU A 495 -4.78 -23.96 22.29
CA GLU A 495 -4.30 -25.31 22.01
C GLU A 495 -3.35 -25.36 20.81
N TYR A 496 -3.70 -24.69 19.72
CA TYR A 496 -2.84 -24.59 18.53
C TYR A 496 -1.50 -23.90 18.85
N LEU A 497 -1.48 -22.86 19.66
CA LEU A 497 -0.28 -22.16 20.04
C LEU A 497 0.70 -23.02 20.85
N LEU A 498 0.29 -24.14 21.45
CA LEU A 498 1.19 -25.05 22.16
C LEU A 498 2.28 -25.63 21.25
N HIS A 499 2.05 -25.67 19.94
CA HIS A 499 3.03 -26.12 18.95
C HIS A 499 4.16 -25.12 18.69
N PHE A 500 4.05 -23.89 19.19
CA PHE A 500 4.98 -22.79 18.93
C PHE A 500 5.69 -22.30 20.20
N ASP A 501 6.19 -23.25 21.01
CA ASP A 501 7.03 -22.89 22.13
C ASP A 501 8.34 -22.20 21.67
N PRO A 502 8.97 -21.36 22.51
CA PRO A 502 10.14 -20.56 22.09
C PRO A 502 11.29 -21.37 21.51
N LYS A 503 11.54 -22.60 21.99
CA LYS A 503 12.60 -23.47 21.47
C LYS A 503 12.26 -24.01 20.07
N THR A 504 11.00 -24.35 19.84
CA THR A 504 10.51 -24.74 18.52
C THR A 504 10.60 -23.58 17.55
N VAL A 505 10.19 -22.38 17.98
CA VAL A 505 10.29 -21.15 17.18
C VAL A 505 11.74 -20.81 16.83
N GLU A 506 12.67 -20.96 17.77
CA GLU A 506 14.10 -20.76 17.50
C GLU A 506 14.63 -21.67 16.39
N LYS A 507 14.25 -22.95 16.40
CA LYS A 507 14.65 -23.90 15.34
C LYS A 507 14.10 -23.51 13.96
N ILE A 508 12.91 -22.96 13.91
CA ILE A 508 12.25 -22.54 12.66
C ILE A 508 12.82 -21.21 12.16
N THR A 509 12.99 -20.25 13.06
CA THR A 509 13.17 -18.83 12.71
C THR A 509 14.58 -18.32 12.91
N TRP A 510 15.43 -19.03 13.66
CA TRP A 510 16.73 -18.59 14.18
C TRP A 510 16.66 -17.49 15.26
N ALA A 511 15.47 -17.01 15.60
CA ALA A 511 15.31 -16.07 16.71
C ALA A 511 15.59 -16.80 18.03
N PRO A 512 16.54 -16.32 18.88
CA PRO A 512 16.84 -16.97 20.16
C PRO A 512 15.58 -17.08 21.03
N ALA A 513 15.35 -18.24 21.65
CA ALA A 513 14.20 -18.49 22.50
C ALA A 513 14.02 -17.42 23.60
N GLU A 514 15.12 -16.98 24.22
CA GLU A 514 15.14 -15.91 25.22
C GLU A 514 14.66 -14.57 24.63
N ALA A 515 15.05 -14.25 23.39
CA ALA A 515 14.61 -13.02 22.74
C ALA A 515 13.10 -13.05 22.45
N VAL A 516 12.54 -14.22 22.09
CA VAL A 516 11.09 -14.41 21.90
C VAL A 516 10.36 -14.20 23.24
N GLU A 517 10.82 -14.81 24.31
CA GLU A 517 10.21 -14.66 25.65
C GLU A 517 10.29 -13.22 26.14
N THR A 518 11.44 -12.58 26.00
CA THR A 518 11.66 -11.20 26.43
C THR A 518 10.77 -10.24 25.68
N LEU A 519 10.70 -10.35 24.36
CA LEU A 519 9.86 -9.49 23.53
C LEU A 519 8.36 -9.68 23.86
N ALA A 520 7.90 -10.92 23.99
CA ALA A 520 6.52 -11.21 24.34
C ALA A 520 6.11 -10.59 25.69
N ARG A 521 7.00 -10.65 26.69
CA ARG A 521 6.76 -10.00 27.99
C ARG A 521 6.75 -8.48 27.91
N HIS A 522 7.62 -7.89 27.08
CA HIS A 522 7.60 -6.45 26.84
C HIS A 522 6.28 -6.00 26.20
N ILE A 523 5.82 -6.72 25.16
CA ILE A 523 4.53 -6.41 24.50
C ILE A 523 3.37 -6.48 25.51
N ALA A 524 3.40 -7.46 26.40
CA ALA A 524 2.33 -7.68 27.36
C ALA A 524 2.38 -6.75 28.58
N ALA A 525 3.51 -6.09 28.83
CA ALA A 525 3.67 -5.14 29.96
C ALA A 525 3.26 -3.71 29.59
N GLU A 526 2.96 -3.44 28.34
CA GLU A 526 2.56 -2.13 27.81
C GLU A 526 1.07 -1.85 28.03
#